data_479280e37eebf7705b00c1439aa4bac2
#
_entry.id   479280e37eebf7705b00c1439aa4bac2
#
_cell.length_a   1.000
_cell.length_b   1.000
_cell.length_c   1.000
_cell.angle_alpha   90.00
_cell.angle_beta   90.00
_cell.angle_gamma   90.00
#
_symmetry.space_group_name_H-M   'P 1'
#
loop_
_entity.id
_entity.type
_entity.pdbx_description
1 polymer ?
#
loop_
_entity_poly.entity_id
_entity_poly.type
_entity_poly.pdbx_seq_one_letter_code
_entity_poly.pdbx_strand_id
1 'polypeptide(L)'
;MENLPASSKLKELIREEFKTIKEVMNFDKKCHEILRNWYVDGRIYYHKVIDINKPEEGIQEIRYIDPLKIKLVRRLKSDPTLRGAIKQINANNPADIENPEIEEFYQYDPSATQSKNALGAIGQTPFATKQRPVKIAPDAITFCHSGLVDRNKQTILSYLH
;
A
#
# COMPACT_ATOMS: atom_id res chain seq x y z
N MET A 1 24.68 14.38 0.62
CA MET A 1 24.75 14.26 -0.86
C MET A 1 26.11 14.60 -1.46
N GLU A 2 27.09 15.04 -0.67
CA GLU A 2 28.42 15.44 -1.18
C GLU A 2 29.28 14.26 -1.67
N ASN A 3 29.00 13.05 -1.23
CA ASN A 3 29.82 11.86 -1.53
C ASN A 3 29.32 10.98 -2.68
N LEU A 4 28.32 11.41 -3.44
CA LEU A 4 27.88 10.66 -4.62
C LEU A 4 28.80 10.94 -5.82
N PRO A 5 29.32 9.91 -6.51
CA PRO A 5 30.16 10.06 -7.71
C PRO A 5 29.30 10.43 -8.93
N ALA A 6 28.53 11.50 -8.82
CA ALA A 6 27.61 11.95 -9.86
C ALA A 6 28.03 13.35 -10.36
N SER A 7 27.75 13.64 -11.64
CA SER A 7 28.02 14.97 -12.20
C SER A 7 27.25 16.05 -11.46
N SER A 8 27.76 17.29 -11.43
CA SER A 8 27.10 18.42 -10.76
C SER A 8 25.67 18.64 -11.23
N LYS A 9 25.43 18.49 -12.53
CA LYS A 9 24.07 18.58 -13.14
C LYS A 9 23.10 17.55 -12.59
N LEU A 10 23.53 16.30 -12.41
CA LEU A 10 22.69 15.26 -11.84
C LEU A 10 22.33 15.54 -10.37
N LYS A 11 23.29 16.08 -9.60
CA LYS A 11 23.06 16.47 -8.21
C LYS A 11 22.03 17.60 -8.08
N GLU A 12 22.08 18.56 -8.98
CA GLU A 12 21.11 19.65 -9.04
C GLU A 12 19.72 19.13 -9.39
N LEU A 13 19.60 18.30 -10.43
CA LEU A 13 18.32 17.69 -10.82
C LEU A 13 17.70 16.91 -9.65
N ILE A 14 18.47 16.08 -8.94
CA ILE A 14 17.99 15.33 -7.78
C ILE A 14 17.50 16.27 -6.67
N ARG A 15 18.17 17.40 -6.45
CA ARG A 15 17.76 18.39 -5.44
C ARG A 15 16.45 19.08 -5.82
N GLU A 16 16.28 19.40 -7.09
CA GLU A 16 15.03 20.00 -7.61
C GLU A 16 13.86 19.04 -7.47
N GLU A 17 14.02 17.80 -7.90
CA GLU A 17 13.00 16.77 -7.75
C GLU A 17 12.64 16.51 -6.28
N PHE A 18 13.63 16.45 -5.40
CA PHE A 18 13.41 16.29 -3.97
C PHE A 18 12.61 17.48 -3.37
N LYS A 19 12.90 18.69 -3.83
CA LYS A 19 12.16 19.89 -3.42
C LYS A 19 10.71 19.81 -3.88
N THR A 20 10.48 19.41 -5.12
CA THR A 20 9.12 19.21 -5.67
C THR A 20 8.34 18.18 -4.86
N ILE A 21 8.93 17.04 -4.52
CA ILE A 21 8.27 16.03 -3.68
C ILE A 21 7.91 16.59 -2.30
N LYS A 22 8.80 17.36 -1.66
CA LYS A 22 8.52 18.00 -0.38
C LYS A 22 7.34 18.98 -0.46
N GLU A 23 7.25 19.74 -1.53
CA GLU A 23 6.16 20.68 -1.78
C GLU A 23 4.83 19.94 -2.00
N VAL A 24 4.81 18.89 -2.83
CA VAL A 24 3.62 18.05 -3.08
C VAL A 24 3.13 17.38 -1.79
N MET A 25 4.04 16.93 -0.92
CA MET A 25 3.71 16.39 0.40
C MET A 25 3.26 17.46 1.40
N ASN A 26 3.47 18.73 1.10
CA ASN A 26 3.33 19.84 2.05
C ASN A 26 4.12 19.57 3.35
N PHE A 27 5.34 19.05 3.18
CA PHE A 27 6.15 18.49 4.25
C PHE A 27 6.43 19.50 5.37
N ASP A 28 6.73 20.75 5.03
CA ASP A 28 7.09 21.77 6.01
C ASP A 28 5.96 22.07 7.01
N LYS A 29 4.69 21.85 6.61
CA LYS A 29 3.53 22.03 7.49
C LYS A 29 3.10 20.71 8.16
N LYS A 30 3.27 19.57 7.49
CA LYS A 30 2.76 18.27 7.91
C LYS A 30 3.80 17.33 8.50
N CYS A 31 5.07 17.71 8.54
CA CYS A 31 6.15 16.82 8.99
C CYS A 31 5.90 16.24 10.39
N HIS A 32 5.36 17.02 11.31
CA HIS A 32 5.03 16.55 12.67
C HIS A 32 3.92 15.50 12.65
N GLU A 33 2.87 15.69 11.86
CA GLU A 33 1.77 14.75 11.69
C GLU A 33 2.25 13.46 11.04
N ILE A 34 3.06 13.56 9.98
CA ILE A 34 3.67 12.43 9.28
C ILE A 34 4.50 11.58 10.24
N LEU A 35 5.40 12.23 11.01
CA LEU A 35 6.25 11.55 11.97
C LEU A 35 5.43 10.90 13.08
N ARG A 36 4.42 11.61 13.60
CA ARG A 36 3.53 11.08 14.64
C ARG A 36 2.79 9.84 14.16
N ASN A 37 2.19 9.88 12.98
CA ASN A 37 1.45 8.74 12.41
C ASN A 37 2.38 7.54 12.20
N TRP A 38 3.58 7.77 11.63
CA TRP A 38 4.57 6.71 11.45
C TRP A 38 5.03 6.10 12.79
N TYR A 39 5.23 6.94 13.80
CA TYR A 39 5.66 6.50 15.13
C TYR A 39 4.59 5.70 15.86
N VAL A 40 3.33 6.18 15.79
CA VAL A 40 2.18 5.55 16.49
C VAL A 40 1.73 4.28 15.79
N ASP A 41 1.59 4.31 14.46
CA ASP A 41 1.06 3.17 13.69
C ASP A 41 2.15 2.18 13.26
N GLY A 42 3.44 2.57 13.36
CA GLY A 42 4.58 1.79 12.92
C GLY A 42 4.68 1.64 11.39
N ARG A 43 3.75 2.23 10.65
CA ARG A 43 3.66 2.14 9.19
C ARG A 43 2.87 3.30 8.63
N ILE A 44 3.23 3.72 7.41
CA ILE A 44 2.57 4.81 6.72
C ILE A 44 2.38 4.45 5.25
N TYR A 45 1.25 4.82 4.69
CA TYR A 45 0.89 4.58 3.31
C TYR A 45 0.53 5.87 2.61
N TYR A 46 1.03 6.03 1.41
CA TYR A 46 0.68 7.13 0.53
C TYR A 46 0.26 6.62 -0.84
N HIS A 47 -0.83 7.15 -1.35
CA HIS A 47 -1.26 6.95 -2.72
C HIS A 47 -0.69 8.06 -3.60
N LYS A 48 0.05 7.67 -4.63
CA LYS A 48 0.58 8.57 -5.66
C LYS A 48 -0.49 8.79 -6.72
N VAL A 49 -0.89 10.02 -6.90
CA VAL A 49 -1.87 10.40 -7.93
C VAL A 49 -1.13 10.98 -9.12
N ILE A 50 -1.31 10.35 -10.27
CA ILE A 50 -0.71 10.74 -11.56
C ILE A 50 -1.86 10.95 -12.54
N ASP A 51 -1.82 12.03 -13.33
CA ASP A 51 -2.81 12.24 -14.39
C ASP A 51 -2.55 11.27 -15.54
N ILE A 52 -3.56 10.45 -15.85
CA ILE A 52 -3.51 9.46 -16.93
C ILE A 52 -3.32 10.13 -18.28
N ASN A 53 -3.83 11.36 -18.47
CA ASN A 53 -3.74 12.09 -19.72
C ASN A 53 -2.37 12.76 -19.91
N LYS A 54 -1.64 13.00 -18.82
CA LYS A 54 -0.37 13.69 -18.81
C LYS A 54 0.62 13.03 -17.84
N PRO A 55 1.01 11.78 -18.09
CA PRO A 55 1.91 11.05 -17.19
C PRO A 55 3.31 11.69 -17.09
N GLU A 56 3.69 12.50 -18.08
CA GLU A 56 4.98 13.20 -18.11
C GLU A 56 5.11 14.28 -17.03
N GLU A 57 3.99 14.79 -16.51
CA GLU A 57 3.99 15.77 -15.41
C GLU A 57 4.35 15.12 -14.06
N GLY A 58 4.42 13.79 -14.00
CA GLY A 58 4.82 13.04 -12.80
C GLY A 58 3.73 12.98 -11.73
N ILE A 59 4.15 12.95 -10.46
CA ILE A 59 3.25 12.85 -9.31
C ILE A 59 2.66 14.22 -9.00
N GLN A 60 1.34 14.37 -9.17
CA GLN A 60 0.65 15.62 -8.91
C GLN A 60 0.16 15.76 -7.47
N GLU A 61 -0.18 14.64 -6.83
CA GLU A 61 -0.67 14.64 -5.46
C GLU A 61 -0.20 13.37 -4.73
N ILE A 62 0.07 13.51 -3.43
CA ILE A 62 0.38 12.41 -2.53
C ILE A 62 -0.65 12.40 -1.42
N ARG A 63 -1.52 11.36 -1.39
CA ARG A 63 -2.60 11.21 -0.43
C ARG A 63 -2.25 10.21 0.67
N TYR A 64 -2.32 10.65 1.91
CA TYR A 64 -2.21 9.75 3.05
C TYR A 64 -3.36 8.75 3.09
N ILE A 65 -3.05 7.50 3.40
CA ILE A 65 -4.04 6.44 3.61
C ILE A 65 -3.89 5.91 5.03
N ASP A 66 -5.01 5.85 5.74
CA ASP A 66 -5.11 5.25 7.06
C ASP A 66 -4.68 3.76 7.02
N PRO A 67 -3.67 3.34 7.79
CA PRO A 67 -3.18 1.97 7.83
C PRO A 67 -4.23 0.91 8.19
N LEU A 68 -5.32 1.31 8.85
CA LEU A 68 -6.42 0.42 9.19
C LEU A 68 -7.33 0.12 8.00
N LYS A 69 -7.31 0.97 6.97
CA LYS A 69 -8.17 0.86 5.79
C LYS A 69 -7.52 0.18 4.61
N ILE A 70 -6.22 -0.07 4.67
CA ILE A 70 -5.46 -0.65 3.57
C ILE A 70 -4.77 -1.95 3.99
N LYS A 71 -4.77 -2.93 3.10
CA LYS A 71 -4.02 -4.17 3.28
C LYS A 71 -3.43 -4.65 1.96
N LEU A 72 -2.25 -5.23 2.04
CA LEU A 72 -1.64 -5.93 0.92
C LEU A 72 -2.27 -7.32 0.79
N VAL A 73 -2.76 -7.65 -0.39
CA VAL A 73 -3.35 -8.95 -0.72
C VAL A 73 -2.47 -9.63 -1.76
N ARG A 74 -2.03 -10.83 -1.44
CA ARG A 74 -1.35 -11.75 -2.35
C ARG A 74 -2.27 -12.92 -2.60
N ARG A 75 -2.57 -13.21 -3.85
CA ARG A 75 -3.35 -14.36 -4.22
C ARG A 75 -2.78 -15.02 -5.47
N LEU A 76 -3.04 -16.29 -5.59
CA LEU A 76 -2.78 -17.00 -6.84
C LEU A 76 -3.70 -16.45 -7.91
N LYS A 77 -3.14 -16.10 -9.07
CA LYS A 77 -3.93 -15.72 -10.23
C LYS A 77 -4.72 -16.96 -10.67
N SER A 78 -5.98 -17.00 -10.31
CA SER A 78 -6.85 -18.08 -10.73
C SER A 78 -7.23 -17.86 -12.20
N ASP A 79 -6.49 -18.46 -13.11
CA ASP A 79 -6.94 -18.63 -14.48
C ASP A 79 -8.17 -19.56 -14.45
N PRO A 80 -9.33 -19.15 -14.98
CA PRO A 80 -10.51 -20.00 -15.04
C PRO A 80 -10.26 -21.30 -15.83
N THR A 81 -9.30 -21.30 -16.75
CA THR A 81 -8.85 -22.48 -17.50
C THR A 81 -8.09 -23.46 -16.60
N LEU A 82 -7.35 -22.97 -15.60
CA LEU A 82 -6.59 -23.79 -14.66
C LEU A 82 -7.45 -24.39 -13.54
N ARG A 83 -8.68 -23.92 -13.30
CA ARG A 83 -9.60 -24.53 -12.33
C ARG A 83 -9.92 -25.99 -12.64
N GLY A 84 -9.89 -26.38 -13.92
CA GLY A 84 -9.99 -27.78 -14.37
C GLY A 84 -8.69 -28.56 -14.23
N ALA A 85 -7.55 -27.92 -14.47
CA ALA A 85 -6.24 -28.54 -14.44
C ALA A 85 -5.73 -28.79 -13.00
N ILE A 86 -6.04 -27.91 -12.05
CA ILE A 86 -5.65 -28.07 -10.62
C ILE A 86 -6.28 -29.33 -10.01
N LYS A 87 -7.39 -29.81 -10.54
CA LYS A 87 -7.97 -31.12 -10.13
C LYS A 87 -7.19 -32.34 -10.63
N GLN A 88 -6.28 -32.17 -11.57
CA GLN A 88 -5.48 -33.24 -12.18
C GLN A 88 -3.98 -33.16 -11.89
N ILE A 89 -3.53 -32.22 -11.04
CA ILE A 89 -2.16 -32.21 -10.55
C ILE A 89 -2.00 -33.45 -9.69
N ASN A 90 -1.47 -34.51 -10.28
CA ASN A 90 -1.05 -35.68 -9.57
C ASN A 90 0.05 -35.27 -8.60
N ALA A 91 -0.21 -35.31 -7.30
CA ALA A 91 0.71 -34.98 -6.21
C ALA A 91 2.06 -35.74 -6.28
N ASN A 92 2.22 -36.60 -7.24
CA ASN A 92 3.38 -37.47 -7.42
C ASN A 92 4.42 -36.97 -8.42
N ASN A 93 4.19 -35.85 -9.10
CA ASN A 93 5.17 -35.31 -10.04
C ASN A 93 5.54 -33.85 -9.66
N PRO A 94 6.71 -33.65 -8.95
CA PRO A 94 7.16 -32.32 -8.56
C PRO A 94 7.43 -31.36 -9.72
N ALA A 95 7.58 -31.88 -10.95
CA ALA A 95 7.85 -31.09 -12.15
C ALA A 95 6.60 -30.37 -12.70
N ASP A 96 5.40 -30.78 -12.30
CA ASP A 96 4.14 -30.18 -12.74
C ASP A 96 3.69 -29.00 -11.86
N ILE A 97 4.49 -28.63 -10.85
CA ILE A 97 4.28 -27.41 -10.07
C ILE A 97 4.88 -26.26 -10.88
N GLU A 98 4.19 -25.85 -11.94
CA GLU A 98 4.42 -24.54 -12.52
C GLU A 98 4.29 -23.50 -11.39
N ASN A 99 5.28 -22.61 -11.27
CA ASN A 99 5.25 -21.55 -10.28
C ASN A 99 3.93 -20.77 -10.44
N PRO A 100 3.01 -20.86 -9.48
CA PRO A 100 1.72 -20.22 -9.64
C PRO A 100 1.95 -18.71 -9.75
N GLU A 101 1.42 -18.10 -10.78
CA GLU A 101 1.50 -16.66 -10.97
C GLU A 101 0.80 -15.97 -9.78
N ILE A 102 1.57 -15.23 -8.99
CA ILE A 102 1.07 -14.53 -7.82
C ILE A 102 0.64 -13.13 -8.23
N GLU A 103 -0.62 -12.83 -8.03
CA GLU A 103 -1.15 -11.47 -8.15
C GLU A 103 -1.02 -10.76 -6.80
N GLU A 104 -0.37 -9.59 -6.81
CA GLU A 104 -0.21 -8.74 -5.63
C GLU A 104 -0.88 -7.39 -5.87
N PHE A 105 -1.70 -6.93 -4.91
CA PHE A 105 -2.37 -5.64 -4.97
C PHE A 105 -2.74 -5.15 -3.58
N TYR A 106 -2.90 -3.83 -3.44
CA TYR A 106 -3.49 -3.24 -2.25
C TYR A 106 -5.01 -3.22 -2.33
N GLN A 107 -5.65 -3.59 -1.25
CA GLN A 107 -7.08 -3.47 -1.09
C GLN A 107 -7.39 -2.36 -0.09
N TYR A 108 -8.07 -1.32 -0.55
CA TYR A 108 -8.53 -0.21 0.28
C TYR A 108 -10.00 -0.40 0.62
N ASP A 109 -10.34 -0.41 1.91
CA ASP A 109 -11.71 -0.52 2.41
C ASP A 109 -12.04 0.74 3.23
N PRO A 110 -12.81 1.69 2.69
CA PRO A 110 -13.16 2.92 3.37
C PRO A 110 -14.02 2.68 4.63
N SER A 111 -14.70 1.53 4.71
CA SER A 111 -15.58 1.17 5.83
C SER A 111 -14.89 0.38 6.94
N ALA A 112 -13.60 0.06 6.81
CA ALA A 112 -12.88 -0.80 7.76
C ALA A 112 -12.80 -0.24 9.20
N THR A 113 -12.86 1.08 9.36
CA THR A 113 -12.84 1.74 10.68
C THR A 113 -14.19 1.80 11.39
N GLN A 114 -15.28 1.44 10.71
CA GLN A 114 -16.56 1.30 11.38
C GLN A 114 -16.50 0.03 12.23
N SER A 115 -16.15 0.23 13.50
CA SER A 115 -16.22 -0.79 14.53
C SER A 115 -17.58 -1.47 14.42
N LYS A 116 -17.58 -2.76 14.12
CA LYS A 116 -18.73 -3.60 14.38
C LYS A 116 -18.83 -3.63 15.89
N ASN A 117 -19.52 -2.67 16.48
CA ASN A 117 -19.88 -2.75 17.89
C ASN A 117 -20.55 -4.09 18.07
N ALA A 118 -19.89 -4.99 18.80
CA ALA A 118 -20.35 -6.34 19.09
C ALA A 118 -21.60 -6.36 19.97
N LEU A 119 -22.15 -5.18 20.28
CA LEU A 119 -23.41 -5.04 21.01
C LEU A 119 -24.52 -4.85 19.98
N GLY A 120 -25.15 -5.98 19.63
CA GLY A 120 -26.47 -6.14 19.06
C GLY A 120 -26.87 -5.13 17.98
N ALA A 121 -27.05 -5.63 16.80
CA ALA A 121 -27.61 -4.98 15.60
C ALA A 121 -29.02 -4.37 15.81
N ILE A 122 -29.16 -3.44 16.72
CA ILE A 122 -30.36 -2.61 16.87
C ILE A 122 -29.97 -1.24 16.33
N GLY A 123 -30.21 -1.00 15.04
CA GLY A 123 -29.95 0.29 14.40
C GLY A 123 -29.13 0.23 13.12
N GLN A 124 -29.17 -0.86 12.36
CA GLN A 124 -28.74 -0.79 10.95
C GLN A 124 -29.75 0.07 10.20
N THR A 125 -29.40 1.34 9.96
CA THR A 125 -30.12 2.11 8.95
C THR A 125 -29.99 1.37 7.63
N PRO A 126 -31.10 1.01 6.96
CA PRO A 126 -31.09 0.21 5.73
C PRO A 126 -30.39 0.89 4.53
N PHE A 127 -29.86 2.09 4.72
CA PHE A 127 -29.22 2.92 3.70
C PHE A 127 -27.70 3.10 3.86
N ALA A 128 -27.03 2.38 4.75
CA ALA A 128 -25.58 2.38 4.77
C ALA A 128 -25.08 1.66 3.50
N THR A 129 -24.84 2.43 2.45
CA THR A 129 -24.23 1.95 1.20
C THR A 129 -22.85 1.39 1.54
N LYS A 130 -22.73 0.09 1.67
CA LYS A 130 -21.47 -0.60 1.88
C LYS A 130 -20.58 -0.28 0.68
N GLN A 131 -19.67 0.68 0.85
CA GLN A 131 -18.70 0.96 -0.18
C GLN A 131 -17.85 -0.30 -0.41
N ARG A 132 -17.77 -0.72 -1.67
CA ARG A 132 -16.99 -1.91 -2.01
C ARG A 132 -15.50 -1.60 -1.86
N PRO A 133 -14.68 -2.54 -1.37
CA PRO A 133 -13.24 -2.37 -1.34
C PRO A 133 -12.70 -2.09 -2.75
N VAL A 134 -11.78 -1.14 -2.82
CA VAL A 134 -11.12 -0.73 -4.07
C VAL A 134 -9.77 -1.46 -4.17
N LYS A 135 -9.49 -2.01 -5.35
CA LYS A 135 -8.20 -2.60 -5.68
C LYS A 135 -7.28 -1.51 -6.24
N ILE A 136 -6.07 -1.41 -5.67
CA ILE A 136 -5.05 -0.44 -6.07
C ILE A 136 -3.79 -1.20 -6.45
N ALA A 137 -3.16 -0.80 -7.55
CA ALA A 137 -1.91 -1.38 -8.01
C ALA A 137 -0.77 -1.11 -7.01
N PRO A 138 0.19 -2.04 -6.84
CA PRO A 138 1.27 -1.89 -5.87
C PRO A 138 2.17 -0.68 -6.13
N ASP A 139 2.41 -0.37 -7.40
CA ASP A 139 3.21 0.77 -7.85
C ASP A 139 2.58 2.13 -7.55
N ALA A 140 1.24 2.19 -7.40
CA ALA A 140 0.53 3.42 -7.02
C ALA A 140 0.64 3.74 -5.52
N ILE A 141 1.12 2.81 -4.69
CA ILE A 141 1.25 2.98 -3.25
C ILE A 141 2.72 3.09 -2.85
N THR A 142 3.04 4.09 -2.04
CA THR A 142 4.30 4.16 -1.31
C THR A 142 4.08 3.70 0.11
N PHE A 143 4.89 2.75 0.56
CA PHE A 143 4.82 2.14 1.87
C PHE A 143 6.13 2.31 2.61
N CYS A 144 6.06 2.79 3.85
CA CYS A 144 7.19 2.88 4.76
C CYS A 144 6.78 2.33 6.13
N HIS A 145 7.64 1.54 6.75
CA HIS A 145 7.39 0.94 8.06
C HIS A 145 8.52 1.21 9.04
N SER A 146 8.26 0.99 10.34
CA SER A 146 9.18 1.25 11.45
C SER A 146 10.47 0.41 11.43
N GLY A 147 10.46 -0.72 10.69
CA GLY A 147 11.52 -1.73 10.77
C GLY A 147 11.36 -2.70 11.94
N LEU A 148 10.50 -2.37 12.92
CA LEU A 148 10.20 -3.26 14.03
C LEU A 148 9.14 -4.28 13.59
N VAL A 149 9.47 -5.55 13.76
CA VAL A 149 8.57 -6.65 13.40
C VAL A 149 8.45 -7.61 14.57
N ASP A 150 7.28 -8.24 14.68
CA ASP A 150 7.05 -9.29 15.67
C ASP A 150 8.03 -10.47 15.45
N ARG A 151 8.20 -11.29 16.51
CA ARG A 151 9.06 -12.49 16.50
C ARG A 151 8.80 -13.40 15.30
N ASN A 152 7.56 -13.50 14.86
CA ASN A 152 7.15 -14.29 13.69
C ASN A 152 7.30 -13.55 12.36
N LYS A 153 7.78 -12.30 12.34
CA LYS A 153 7.92 -11.43 11.18
C LYS A 153 6.61 -11.21 10.38
N GLN A 154 5.48 -11.39 11.02
CA GLN A 154 4.16 -11.26 10.37
C GLN A 154 3.51 -9.90 10.61
N THR A 155 3.81 -9.28 11.75
CA THR A 155 3.18 -8.03 12.15
C THR A 155 4.22 -6.92 12.31
N ILE A 156 3.95 -5.77 11.73
CA ILE A 156 4.76 -4.56 11.91
C ILE A 156 4.33 -3.93 13.23
N LEU A 157 5.31 -3.67 14.09
CA LEU A 157 5.08 -3.08 15.40
C LEU A 157 5.25 -1.56 15.36
N SER A 158 4.52 -0.86 16.20
CA SER A 158 4.72 0.56 16.47
C SER A 158 5.89 0.78 17.42
N TYR A 159 6.38 2.02 17.53
CA TYR A 159 7.37 2.37 18.54
C TYR A 159 6.76 2.47 19.97
N LEU A 160 5.44 2.42 20.07
CA LEU A 160 4.69 2.44 21.34
C LEU A 160 4.33 1.04 21.84
N HIS A 161 4.83 0.00 21.19
CA HIS A 161 4.50 -1.40 21.52
C HIS A 161 5.26 -1.87 22.76
#